data_3f33b9a70a70779eb86e7889c79964d5
#
_entry.id   3f33b9a70a70779eb86e7889c79964d5
#
_cell.length_a   1.000
_cell.length_b   1.000
_cell.length_c   1.000
_cell.angle_alpha   90.00
_cell.angle_beta   90.00
_cell.angle_gamma   90.00
#
_symmetry.space_group_name_H-M   'P 1'
#
loop_
_entity.id
_entity.type
_entity.pdbx_description
1 polymer ?
#
loop_
_entity_poly.entity_id
_entity_poly.type
_entity_poly.pdbx_seq_one_letter_code
_entity_poly.pdbx_strand_id
1 'polypeptide(L)'
;PVIPKADGAHVLPVAMVAATLTPILIIYIIFFVSQWDYYVSAFTGVRPEELTFSDYAREGFFQLLAVAVINAVLSLGASLLTKRRPEDPDKPNRDRTHPVTRIYMAVMALSTLILIATAVAKMLLYVDTYGMTHKRTYATWLMLLLAVCFVAVILRQIFARMNLTGTLLAIFLVFFVAISVVNVDSLIMKYNANAAVDGNLRTMQGEVMEDCGHSGVLAALDFMEATADPNFKPADPVEFSPEQLEKIRAATHNYLDRAAKELGEMKWYEHNLVTLRAKAALRDAGYEG
;
A
#
# COMPACT_ATOMS: atom_id res chain seq x y z
N PRO A 1 -29.71 26.06 -23.60
CA PRO A 1 -29.49 26.59 -22.28
C PRO A 1 -28.05 26.31 -21.92
N VAL A 2 -27.22 27.38 -21.89
CA VAL A 2 -25.85 27.34 -21.43
C VAL A 2 -25.93 27.17 -19.91
N ILE A 3 -25.60 26.01 -19.40
CA ILE A 3 -25.43 25.77 -17.95
C ILE A 3 -24.31 26.72 -17.52
N PRO A 4 -24.54 27.68 -16.62
CA PRO A 4 -23.48 28.56 -16.14
C PRO A 4 -22.42 27.66 -15.51
N LYS A 5 -21.19 27.71 -16.04
CA LYS A 5 -20.04 27.09 -15.39
C LYS A 5 -19.98 27.59 -13.96
N ALA A 6 -20.00 26.70 -13.00
CA ALA A 6 -19.91 27.01 -11.57
C ALA A 6 -18.56 27.67 -11.26
N ASP A 7 -18.41 28.95 -11.52
CA ASP A 7 -17.30 29.81 -11.07
C ASP A 7 -17.36 30.03 -9.53
N GLY A 8 -18.46 29.59 -8.90
CA GLY A 8 -18.71 29.76 -7.47
C GLY A 8 -17.78 29.01 -6.51
N ALA A 9 -16.99 28.03 -6.97
CA ALA A 9 -16.07 27.28 -6.12
C ALA A 9 -14.71 27.96 -5.89
N HIS A 10 -14.31 28.91 -6.76
CA HIS A 10 -13.00 29.58 -6.69
C HIS A 10 -13.06 30.86 -5.86
N VAL A 11 -13.17 30.77 -4.55
CA VAL A 11 -13.47 31.90 -3.63
C VAL A 11 -12.23 32.39 -2.91
N LEU A 12 -11.21 31.53 -2.67
CA LEU A 12 -10.07 31.86 -1.84
C LEU A 12 -9.02 32.69 -2.59
N PRO A 13 -8.62 33.86 -2.05
CA PRO A 13 -7.50 34.63 -2.59
C PRO A 13 -6.18 33.82 -2.46
N VAL A 14 -5.28 34.00 -3.44
CA VAL A 14 -3.96 33.33 -3.47
C VAL A 14 -3.17 33.57 -2.20
N ALA A 15 -3.27 34.77 -1.63
CA ALA A 15 -2.61 35.12 -0.38
C ALA A 15 -3.06 34.25 0.81
N MET A 16 -4.34 33.90 0.88
CA MET A 16 -4.87 33.02 1.93
C MET A 16 -4.33 31.60 1.77
N VAL A 17 -4.29 31.09 0.55
CA VAL A 17 -3.70 29.75 0.29
C VAL A 17 -2.20 29.72 0.62
N ALA A 18 -1.46 30.76 0.23
CA ALA A 18 -0.04 30.89 0.60
C ALA A 18 0.15 30.98 2.12
N ALA A 19 -0.66 31.79 2.83
CA ALA A 19 -0.62 31.92 4.28
C ALA A 19 -0.89 30.59 5.01
N THR A 20 -1.75 29.74 4.46
CA THR A 20 -2.05 28.42 5.02
C THR A 20 -0.94 27.39 4.73
N LEU A 21 -0.42 27.36 3.49
CA LEU A 21 0.54 26.33 3.08
C LEU A 21 1.97 26.64 3.50
N THR A 22 2.36 27.91 3.64
CA THR A 22 3.72 28.30 4.06
C THR A 22 4.13 27.72 5.42
N PRO A 23 3.33 27.86 6.50
CA PRO A 23 3.69 27.25 7.79
C PRO A 23 3.83 25.73 7.70
N ILE A 24 2.96 25.06 6.93
CA ILE A 24 3.00 23.60 6.73
C ILE A 24 4.31 23.20 6.04
N LEU A 25 4.72 23.92 5.00
CA LEU A 25 5.98 23.64 4.30
C LEU A 25 7.20 23.92 5.17
N ILE A 26 7.17 24.96 6.01
CA ILE A 26 8.23 25.24 6.99
C ILE A 26 8.34 24.07 7.99
N ILE A 27 7.22 23.60 8.52
CA ILE A 27 7.19 22.43 9.41
C ILE A 27 7.79 21.21 8.71
N TYR A 28 7.48 20.98 7.43
CA TYR A 28 8.08 19.86 6.68
C TYR A 28 9.59 20.01 6.51
N ILE A 29 10.11 21.20 6.24
CA ILE A 29 11.55 21.42 6.15
C ILE A 29 12.21 21.08 7.49
N ILE A 30 11.67 21.59 8.60
CA ILE A 30 12.18 21.31 9.94
C ILE A 30 12.10 19.80 10.22
N PHE A 31 10.99 19.15 9.87
CA PHE A 31 10.79 17.73 10.07
C PHE A 31 11.78 16.90 9.25
N PHE A 32 11.99 17.21 7.97
CA PHE A 32 12.97 16.52 7.12
C PHE A 32 14.40 16.67 7.61
N VAL A 33 14.77 17.86 8.09
CA VAL A 33 16.12 18.10 8.62
C VAL A 33 16.30 17.37 9.96
N SER A 34 15.34 17.45 10.87
CA SER A 34 15.43 16.81 12.20
C SER A 34 15.34 15.29 12.17
N GLN A 35 14.70 14.74 11.14
CA GLN A 35 14.47 13.29 10.98
C GLN A 35 15.32 12.70 9.83
N TRP A 36 16.39 13.37 9.42
CA TRP A 36 17.20 12.96 8.26
C TRP A 36 17.70 11.51 8.40
N ASP A 37 18.29 11.17 9.53
CA ASP A 37 18.83 9.84 9.80
C ASP A 37 17.72 8.77 9.78
N TYR A 38 16.53 9.12 10.27
CA TYR A 38 15.37 8.24 10.23
C TYR A 38 14.87 7.94 8.80
N TYR A 39 14.95 8.94 7.89
CA TYR A 39 14.62 8.72 6.48
C TYR A 39 15.68 7.88 5.78
N VAL A 40 16.94 8.21 5.97
CA VAL A 40 18.06 7.48 5.36
C VAL A 40 18.06 6.03 5.82
N SER A 41 17.82 5.77 7.11
CA SER A 41 17.76 4.41 7.67
C SER A 41 16.65 3.54 7.05
N ALA A 42 15.53 4.13 6.63
CA ALA A 42 14.47 3.40 5.93
C ALA A 42 14.92 2.82 4.59
N PHE A 43 15.87 3.49 3.90
CA PHE A 43 16.40 3.04 2.61
C PHE A 43 17.69 2.21 2.73
N THR A 44 18.43 2.36 3.81
CA THR A 44 19.68 1.61 4.05
C THR A 44 19.45 0.31 4.83
N GLY A 45 18.25 0.09 5.38
CA GLY A 45 17.94 -1.06 6.22
C GLY A 45 18.60 -1.02 7.62
N VAL A 46 19.38 0.02 7.92
CA VAL A 46 20.04 0.21 9.21
C VAL A 46 19.01 0.76 10.20
N ARG A 47 18.73 0.04 11.28
CA ARG A 47 17.81 0.51 12.33
C ARG A 47 18.56 1.23 13.43
N PRO A 48 17.93 2.20 14.12
CA PRO A 48 18.41 2.71 15.39
C PRO A 48 18.47 1.60 16.47
N GLU A 49 19.53 1.53 17.25
CA GLU A 49 19.78 0.46 18.26
C GLU A 49 18.70 0.38 19.36
N GLU A 50 17.96 1.45 19.59
CA GLU A 50 16.99 1.58 20.68
C GLU A 50 15.60 1.01 20.39
N LEU A 51 15.28 0.65 19.13
CA LEU A 51 13.95 0.20 18.73
C LEU A 51 13.92 -1.26 18.31
N THR A 52 12.85 -1.98 18.70
CA THR A 52 12.58 -3.29 18.11
C THR A 52 12.20 -3.13 16.64
N PHE A 53 12.43 -4.17 15.82
CA PHE A 53 12.08 -4.14 14.38
C PHE A 53 10.59 -3.83 14.16
N SER A 54 9.73 -4.39 15.01
CA SER A 54 8.29 -4.18 14.95
C SER A 54 7.90 -2.74 15.26
N ASP A 55 8.48 -2.16 16.30
CA ASP A 55 8.13 -0.81 16.75
C ASP A 55 8.65 0.23 15.76
N TYR A 56 9.90 0.06 15.29
CA TYR A 56 10.49 0.94 14.28
C TYR A 56 9.70 0.98 12.97
N ALA A 57 9.25 -0.18 12.47
CA ALA A 57 8.53 -0.26 11.22
C ALA A 57 7.07 0.22 11.35
N ARG A 58 6.41 -0.09 12.48
CA ARG A 58 5.01 0.27 12.72
C ARG A 58 4.86 1.71 13.19
N GLU A 59 5.77 2.17 14.03
CA GLU A 59 5.78 3.54 14.53
C GLU A 59 6.15 4.49 13.38
N GLY A 60 5.38 5.54 13.22
CA GLY A 60 5.56 6.49 12.13
C GLY A 60 4.90 6.12 10.79
N PHE A 61 4.69 4.83 10.47
CA PHE A 61 4.00 4.46 9.24
C PHE A 61 2.58 5.06 9.16
N PHE A 62 1.75 4.80 10.17
CA PHE A 62 0.39 5.34 10.21
C PHE A 62 0.36 6.87 10.32
N GLN A 63 1.35 7.46 11.00
CA GLN A 63 1.51 8.91 11.06
C GLN A 63 1.84 9.50 9.69
N LEU A 64 2.79 8.90 8.95
CA LEU A 64 3.14 9.34 7.60
C LEU A 64 1.97 9.16 6.62
N LEU A 65 1.22 8.06 6.73
CA LEU A 65 0.01 7.85 5.94
C LEU A 65 -1.06 8.92 6.24
N ALA A 66 -1.31 9.21 7.52
CA ALA A 66 -2.26 10.25 7.90
C ALA A 66 -1.86 11.63 7.35
N VAL A 67 -0.58 11.98 7.43
CA VAL A 67 -0.03 13.22 6.85
C VAL A 67 -0.21 13.25 5.33
N ALA A 68 0.03 12.14 4.62
CA ALA A 68 -0.18 12.05 3.18
C ALA A 68 -1.66 12.27 2.79
N VAL A 69 -2.59 11.70 3.56
CA VAL A 69 -4.04 11.90 3.36
C VAL A 69 -4.43 13.37 3.61
N ILE A 70 -3.93 13.99 4.69
CA ILE A 70 -4.17 15.40 4.99
C ILE A 70 -3.66 16.27 3.84
N ASN A 71 -2.46 15.99 3.33
CA ASN A 71 -1.87 16.70 2.19
C ASN A 71 -2.69 16.53 0.91
N ALA A 72 -3.27 15.34 0.68
CA ALA A 72 -4.17 15.14 -0.45
C ALA A 72 -5.42 16.04 -0.35
N VAL A 73 -6.03 16.11 0.83
CA VAL A 73 -7.19 16.98 1.10
C VAL A 73 -6.82 18.45 0.94
N LEU A 74 -5.68 18.89 1.50
CA LEU A 74 -5.20 20.27 1.36
C LEU A 74 -4.90 20.63 -0.10
N SER A 75 -4.25 19.73 -0.84
CA SER A 75 -3.92 19.93 -2.26
C SER A 75 -5.19 20.00 -3.12
N LEU A 76 -6.16 19.13 -2.89
CA LEU A 76 -7.47 19.18 -3.56
C LEU A 76 -8.20 20.47 -3.20
N GLY A 77 -8.27 20.84 -1.93
CA GLY A 77 -8.88 22.08 -1.46
C GLY A 77 -8.24 23.31 -2.11
N ALA A 78 -6.91 23.39 -2.11
CA ALA A 78 -6.20 24.48 -2.76
C ALA A 78 -6.47 24.52 -4.27
N SER A 79 -6.52 23.36 -4.95
CA SER A 79 -6.81 23.30 -6.39
C SER A 79 -8.22 23.73 -6.74
N LEU A 80 -9.21 23.35 -5.92
CA LEU A 80 -10.63 23.61 -6.18
C LEU A 80 -11.07 25.01 -5.73
N LEU A 81 -10.51 25.52 -4.63
CA LEU A 81 -11.00 26.74 -4.00
C LEU A 81 -10.22 28.00 -4.38
N THR A 82 -8.98 27.89 -4.89
CA THR A 82 -8.16 29.05 -5.24
C THR A 82 -8.75 29.84 -6.42
N LYS A 83 -8.85 31.16 -6.28
CA LYS A 83 -9.27 32.06 -7.35
C LYS A 83 -8.38 31.89 -8.58
N ARG A 84 -9.03 31.72 -9.73
CA ARG A 84 -8.36 31.66 -11.03
C ARG A 84 -8.08 33.07 -11.55
N ARG A 85 -7.05 33.22 -12.38
CA ARG A 85 -6.78 34.44 -13.11
C ARG A 85 -7.93 34.75 -14.06
N PRO A 86 -8.16 36.02 -14.35
CA PRO A 86 -9.08 36.44 -15.44
C PRO A 86 -8.68 35.74 -16.75
N GLU A 87 -9.65 35.47 -17.59
CA GLU A 87 -9.42 34.94 -18.92
C GLU A 87 -8.69 35.96 -19.77
N ASP A 88 -7.61 35.56 -20.42
CA ASP A 88 -6.85 36.38 -21.34
C ASP A 88 -7.48 36.24 -22.73
N PRO A 89 -8.07 37.33 -23.32
CA PRO A 89 -8.72 37.27 -24.63
C PRO A 89 -7.79 36.77 -25.74
N ASP A 90 -6.48 37.07 -25.64
CA ASP A 90 -5.48 36.70 -26.63
C ASP A 90 -4.99 35.25 -26.45
N LYS A 91 -5.28 34.61 -25.27
CA LYS A 91 -4.84 33.26 -24.93
C LYS A 91 -5.95 32.48 -24.21
N PRO A 92 -7.06 32.17 -24.85
CA PRO A 92 -8.25 31.60 -24.20
C PRO A 92 -7.98 30.19 -23.60
N ASN A 93 -6.95 29.49 -24.04
CA ASN A 93 -6.57 28.16 -23.57
C ASN A 93 -5.42 28.14 -22.52
N ARG A 94 -5.06 29.32 -22.01
CA ARG A 94 -4.01 29.42 -20.97
C ARG A 94 -4.55 28.92 -19.63
N ASP A 95 -3.69 28.20 -18.90
CA ASP A 95 -4.01 27.81 -17.51
C ASP A 95 -4.22 29.06 -16.64
N ARG A 96 -5.40 29.16 -16.06
CA ARG A 96 -5.83 30.27 -15.20
C ARG A 96 -5.32 30.16 -13.75
N THR A 97 -4.63 29.05 -13.41
CA THR A 97 -4.07 28.86 -12.07
C THR A 97 -2.92 29.83 -11.81
N HIS A 98 -2.91 30.47 -10.65
CA HIS A 98 -1.85 31.43 -10.29
C HIS A 98 -0.50 30.71 -10.13
N PRO A 99 0.63 31.24 -10.63
CA PRO A 99 1.95 30.56 -10.57
C PRO A 99 2.39 30.29 -9.14
N VAL A 100 2.10 31.18 -8.20
CA VAL A 100 2.39 30.96 -6.78
C VAL A 100 1.68 29.68 -6.28
N THR A 101 0.39 29.53 -6.55
CA THR A 101 -0.37 28.32 -6.18
C THR A 101 0.24 27.07 -6.81
N ARG A 102 0.67 27.16 -8.07
CA ARG A 102 1.33 26.02 -8.76
C ARG A 102 2.61 25.60 -8.07
N ILE A 103 3.46 26.55 -7.65
CA ILE A 103 4.69 26.28 -6.92
C ILE A 103 4.38 25.59 -5.57
N TYR A 104 3.47 26.17 -4.78
CA TYR A 104 3.06 25.58 -3.50
C TYR A 104 2.54 24.15 -3.67
N MET A 105 1.69 23.91 -4.68
CA MET A 105 1.17 22.57 -4.96
C MET A 105 2.24 21.59 -5.40
N ALA A 106 3.21 22.03 -6.21
CA ALA A 106 4.33 21.18 -6.63
C ALA A 106 5.23 20.80 -5.46
N VAL A 107 5.61 21.79 -4.62
CA VAL A 107 6.46 21.56 -3.44
C VAL A 107 5.74 20.65 -2.44
N MET A 108 4.45 20.90 -2.16
CA MET A 108 3.63 20.06 -1.29
C MET A 108 3.56 18.63 -1.79
N ALA A 109 3.30 18.45 -3.09
CA ALA A 109 3.22 17.12 -3.70
C ALA A 109 4.57 16.38 -3.65
N LEU A 110 5.68 17.07 -3.92
CA LEU A 110 7.02 16.50 -3.83
C LEU A 110 7.36 16.07 -2.39
N SER A 111 7.11 16.94 -1.42
CA SER A 111 7.31 16.63 0.00
C SER A 111 6.49 15.41 0.41
N THR A 112 5.24 15.32 -0.04
CA THR A 112 4.37 14.18 0.27
C THR A 112 4.86 12.89 -0.39
N LEU A 113 5.37 12.95 -1.62
CA LEU A 113 5.97 11.77 -2.27
C LEU A 113 7.19 11.23 -1.51
N ILE A 114 8.02 12.11 -0.94
CA ILE A 114 9.15 11.70 -0.09
C ILE A 114 8.62 10.97 1.16
N LEU A 115 7.60 11.52 1.82
CA LEU A 115 6.96 10.88 2.98
C LEU A 115 6.39 9.50 2.62
N ILE A 116 5.68 9.39 1.49
CA ILE A 116 5.10 8.11 1.02
C ILE A 116 6.22 7.12 0.70
N ALA A 117 7.28 7.53 0.01
CA ALA A 117 8.41 6.65 -0.32
C ALA A 117 9.06 6.09 0.95
N THR A 118 9.27 6.92 1.96
CA THR A 118 9.80 6.49 3.27
C THR A 118 8.84 5.52 3.97
N ALA A 119 7.54 5.81 3.97
CA ALA A 119 6.54 4.95 4.58
C ALA A 119 6.46 3.58 3.89
N VAL A 120 6.51 3.55 2.54
CA VAL A 120 6.55 2.31 1.76
C VAL A 120 7.82 1.52 2.05
N ALA A 121 8.99 2.16 2.07
CA ALA A 121 10.26 1.50 2.38
C ALA A 121 10.22 0.82 3.77
N LYS A 122 9.69 1.50 4.79
CA LYS A 122 9.49 0.92 6.13
C LYS A 122 8.49 -0.22 6.14
N MET A 123 7.40 -0.10 5.40
CA MET A 123 6.42 -1.17 5.29
C MET A 123 7.01 -2.41 4.62
N LEU A 124 7.83 -2.25 3.57
CA LEU A 124 8.50 -3.36 2.91
C LEU A 124 9.46 -4.06 3.88
N LEU A 125 10.27 -3.31 4.63
CA LEU A 125 11.15 -3.87 5.66
C LEU A 125 10.37 -4.65 6.73
N TYR A 126 9.18 -4.15 7.10
CA TYR A 126 8.31 -4.82 8.05
C TYR A 126 7.69 -6.10 7.48
N VAL A 127 7.30 -6.07 6.21
CA VAL A 127 6.76 -7.24 5.50
C VAL A 127 7.83 -8.31 5.30
N ASP A 128 9.05 -7.94 4.96
CA ASP A 128 10.17 -8.88 4.82
C ASP A 128 10.48 -9.62 6.15
N THR A 129 10.34 -8.93 7.28
CA THR A 129 10.64 -9.53 8.59
C THR A 129 9.47 -10.35 9.15
N TYR A 130 8.23 -9.86 9.02
CA TYR A 130 7.06 -10.43 9.71
C TYR A 130 5.99 -10.96 8.76
N GLY A 131 6.26 -11.00 7.46
CA GLY A 131 5.33 -11.46 6.44
C GLY A 131 4.26 -10.45 6.05
N MET A 132 3.53 -10.79 5.01
CA MET A 132 2.41 -10.03 4.47
C MET A 132 1.13 -10.33 5.26
N THR A 133 0.30 -9.31 5.51
CA THR A 133 -1.05 -9.43 6.09
C THR A 133 -2.02 -8.56 5.32
N HIS A 134 -3.33 -8.79 5.45
CA HIS A 134 -4.37 -7.97 4.81
C HIS A 134 -4.21 -6.48 5.13
N LYS A 135 -3.99 -6.14 6.40
CA LYS A 135 -3.82 -4.74 6.84
C LYS A 135 -2.62 -4.08 6.17
N ARG A 136 -1.48 -4.81 6.06
CA ARG A 136 -0.26 -4.31 5.41
C ARG A 136 -0.46 -4.17 3.90
N THR A 137 -1.13 -5.13 3.27
CA THR A 137 -1.44 -5.09 1.83
C THR A 137 -2.32 -3.90 1.48
N TYR A 138 -3.45 -3.72 2.16
CA TYR A 138 -4.35 -2.60 1.88
C TYR A 138 -3.72 -1.24 2.21
N ALA A 139 -2.93 -1.16 3.26
CA ALA A 139 -2.22 0.07 3.61
C ALA A 139 -1.16 0.44 2.54
N THR A 140 -0.38 -0.54 2.07
CA THR A 140 0.59 -0.34 0.97
C THR A 140 -0.12 0.05 -0.32
N TRP A 141 -1.24 -0.61 -0.63
CA TRP A 141 -2.07 -0.29 -1.80
C TRP A 141 -2.58 1.16 -1.78
N LEU A 142 -3.09 1.60 -0.63
CA LEU A 142 -3.53 2.98 -0.44
C LEU A 142 -2.38 3.97 -0.64
N MET A 143 -1.19 3.67 -0.13
CA MET A 143 -0.02 4.53 -0.33
C MET A 143 0.41 4.61 -1.78
N LEU A 144 0.37 3.50 -2.53
CA LEU A 144 0.66 3.51 -3.96
C LEU A 144 -0.38 4.34 -4.73
N LEU A 145 -1.66 4.21 -4.40
CA LEU A 145 -2.71 5.06 -4.95
C LEU A 145 -2.42 6.55 -4.70
N LEU A 146 -2.10 6.93 -3.45
CA LEU A 146 -1.76 8.30 -3.10
C LEU A 146 -0.51 8.78 -3.85
N ALA A 147 0.53 7.95 -3.97
CA ALA A 147 1.74 8.29 -4.72
C ALA A 147 1.41 8.64 -6.18
N VAL A 148 0.63 7.79 -6.87
CA VAL A 148 0.22 8.04 -8.25
C VAL A 148 -0.65 9.31 -8.37
N CYS A 149 -1.52 9.57 -7.41
CA CYS A 149 -2.29 10.80 -7.35
C CYS A 149 -1.38 12.04 -7.20
N PHE A 150 -0.36 11.99 -6.33
CA PHE A 150 0.56 13.13 -6.17
C PHE A 150 1.48 13.32 -7.37
N VAL A 151 1.87 12.25 -8.06
CA VAL A 151 2.54 12.35 -9.37
C VAL A 151 1.64 13.06 -10.38
N ALA A 152 0.35 12.72 -10.43
CA ALA A 152 -0.62 13.41 -11.30
C ALA A 152 -0.76 14.90 -10.92
N VAL A 153 -0.73 15.25 -9.64
CA VAL A 153 -0.71 16.65 -9.17
C VAL A 153 0.52 17.40 -9.69
N ILE A 154 1.71 16.80 -9.65
CA ILE A 154 2.94 17.40 -10.19
C ILE A 154 2.84 17.54 -11.71
N LEU A 155 2.42 16.49 -12.41
CA LEU A 155 2.26 16.52 -13.86
C LEU A 155 1.27 17.61 -14.30
N ARG A 156 0.21 17.84 -13.52
CA ARG A 156 -0.72 18.94 -13.78
C ARG A 156 -0.04 20.31 -13.69
N GLN A 157 0.97 20.49 -12.86
CA GLN A 157 1.72 21.76 -12.80
C GLN A 157 2.59 21.97 -14.06
N ILE A 158 3.01 20.88 -14.71
CA ILE A 158 3.79 20.91 -15.96
C ILE A 158 2.86 21.01 -17.17
N PHE A 159 1.85 20.16 -17.24
CA PHE A 159 0.91 20.04 -18.34
C PHE A 159 -0.39 20.79 -18.03
N ALA A 160 -0.44 22.08 -18.34
CA ALA A 160 -1.54 22.99 -18.01
C ALA A 160 -2.92 22.56 -18.56
N ARG A 161 -2.98 21.75 -19.61
CA ARG A 161 -4.23 21.27 -20.24
C ARG A 161 -4.81 20.01 -19.58
N MET A 162 -4.09 19.39 -18.64
CA MET A 162 -4.54 18.15 -17.98
C MET A 162 -5.74 18.42 -17.06
N ASN A 163 -6.82 17.67 -17.24
CA ASN A 163 -7.97 17.71 -16.33
C ASN A 163 -7.65 16.90 -15.07
N LEU A 164 -7.17 17.56 -14.00
CA LEU A 164 -6.75 16.90 -12.76
C LEU A 164 -7.87 16.05 -12.15
N THR A 165 -9.09 16.59 -12.06
CA THR A 165 -10.22 15.85 -11.45
C THR A 165 -10.54 14.56 -12.21
N GLY A 166 -10.62 14.64 -13.54
CA GLY A 166 -10.86 13.45 -14.38
C GLY A 166 -9.72 12.44 -14.28
N THR A 167 -8.46 12.92 -14.22
CA THR A 167 -7.29 12.05 -14.07
C THR A 167 -7.28 11.36 -12.71
N LEU A 168 -7.56 12.07 -11.61
CA LEU A 168 -7.64 11.48 -10.27
C LEU A 168 -8.76 10.46 -10.16
N LEU A 169 -9.94 10.76 -10.76
CA LEU A 169 -11.04 9.79 -10.82
C LEU A 169 -10.65 8.54 -11.60
N ALA A 170 -10.00 8.69 -12.75
CA ALA A 170 -9.53 7.56 -13.54
C ALA A 170 -8.50 6.71 -12.78
N ILE A 171 -7.53 7.32 -12.10
CA ILE A 171 -6.55 6.63 -11.24
C ILE A 171 -7.29 5.84 -10.15
N PHE A 172 -8.22 6.48 -9.44
CA PHE A 172 -9.00 5.82 -8.40
C PHE A 172 -9.77 4.61 -8.93
N LEU A 173 -10.45 4.75 -10.07
CA LEU A 173 -11.20 3.65 -10.69
C LEU A 173 -10.29 2.50 -11.11
N VAL A 174 -9.14 2.79 -11.71
CA VAL A 174 -8.17 1.75 -12.10
C VAL A 174 -7.67 0.99 -10.87
N PHE A 175 -7.30 1.71 -9.81
CA PHE A 175 -6.84 1.08 -8.56
C PHE A 175 -7.95 0.29 -7.88
N PHE A 176 -9.19 0.81 -7.87
CA PHE A 176 -10.34 0.11 -7.31
C PHE A 176 -10.64 -1.19 -8.06
N VAL A 177 -10.66 -1.15 -9.40
CA VAL A 177 -10.86 -2.35 -10.22
C VAL A 177 -9.71 -3.35 -10.01
N ALA A 178 -8.46 -2.88 -9.97
CA ALA A 178 -7.31 -3.75 -9.77
C ALA A 178 -7.39 -4.51 -8.44
N ILE A 179 -7.68 -3.84 -7.31
CA ILE A 179 -7.82 -4.51 -6.01
C ILE A 179 -9.03 -5.45 -5.94
N SER A 180 -10.09 -5.14 -6.72
CA SER A 180 -11.30 -5.97 -6.76
C SER A 180 -11.12 -7.26 -7.59
N VAL A 181 -10.19 -7.26 -8.56
CA VAL A 181 -9.93 -8.42 -9.43
C VAL A 181 -8.81 -9.31 -8.85
N VAL A 182 -7.85 -8.71 -8.16
CA VAL A 182 -6.73 -9.44 -7.55
C VAL A 182 -7.23 -10.27 -6.37
N ASN A 183 -6.91 -11.57 -6.37
CA ASN A 183 -7.12 -12.41 -5.18
C ASN A 183 -6.02 -12.10 -4.15
N VAL A 184 -6.31 -11.14 -3.27
CA VAL A 184 -5.39 -10.64 -2.26
C VAL A 184 -4.96 -11.75 -1.29
N ASP A 185 -5.88 -12.64 -0.91
CA ASP A 185 -5.63 -13.76 0.01
C ASP A 185 -4.59 -14.72 -0.56
N SER A 186 -4.77 -15.11 -1.82
CA SER A 186 -3.81 -15.97 -2.52
C SER A 186 -2.44 -15.30 -2.67
N LEU A 187 -2.42 -13.98 -2.91
CA LEU A 187 -1.16 -13.21 -3.01
C LEU A 187 -0.42 -13.18 -1.68
N ILE A 188 -1.13 -12.91 -0.58
CA ILE A 188 -0.58 -12.89 0.78
C ILE A 188 0.02 -14.26 1.13
N MET A 189 -0.75 -15.32 0.91
CA MET A 189 -0.31 -16.67 1.26
C MET A 189 0.90 -17.10 0.43
N LYS A 190 0.89 -16.84 -0.89
CA LYS A 190 2.01 -17.14 -1.78
C LYS A 190 3.28 -16.38 -1.40
N TYR A 191 3.15 -15.07 -1.06
CA TYR A 191 4.29 -14.28 -0.60
C TYR A 191 4.89 -14.87 0.66
N ASN A 192 4.06 -15.16 1.67
CA ASN A 192 4.51 -15.69 2.95
C ASN A 192 5.11 -17.10 2.82
N ALA A 193 4.51 -17.95 1.98
CA ALA A 193 5.04 -19.28 1.69
C ALA A 193 6.44 -19.21 1.05
N ASN A 194 6.61 -18.36 0.04
CA ASN A 194 7.91 -18.15 -0.60
C ASN A 194 8.94 -17.57 0.38
N ALA A 195 8.57 -16.55 1.16
CA ALA A 195 9.45 -15.94 2.15
C ALA A 195 9.87 -16.93 3.26
N ALA A 196 9.00 -17.89 3.61
CA ALA A 196 9.33 -18.97 4.54
C ALA A 196 10.28 -20.01 3.92
N VAL A 197 10.10 -20.34 2.63
CA VAL A 197 11.02 -21.22 1.89
C VAL A 197 12.41 -20.58 1.74
N ASP A 198 12.45 -19.28 1.45
CA ASP A 198 13.70 -18.51 1.32
C ASP A 198 14.38 -18.24 2.67
N GLY A 199 13.71 -18.53 3.79
CA GLY A 199 14.26 -18.34 5.14
C GLY A 199 14.25 -16.89 5.62
N ASN A 200 13.59 -15.98 4.89
CA ASN A 200 13.54 -14.55 5.21
C ASN A 200 12.49 -14.20 6.29
N LEU A 201 11.57 -15.13 6.58
CA LEU A 201 10.45 -14.88 7.49
C LEU A 201 10.80 -15.28 8.93
N ARG A 202 10.92 -14.30 9.83
CA ARG A 202 11.22 -14.59 11.26
C ARG A 202 10.06 -15.24 11.99
N THR A 203 8.81 -14.89 11.63
CA THR A 203 7.62 -15.52 12.22
C THR A 203 6.46 -15.48 11.23
N MET A 204 5.77 -16.58 11.05
CA MET A 204 4.49 -16.61 10.35
C MET A 204 3.37 -16.62 11.39
N GLN A 205 2.56 -15.56 11.41
CA GLN A 205 1.42 -15.47 12.30
C GLN A 205 0.33 -16.44 11.82
N GLY A 206 -0.08 -17.40 12.65
CA GLY A 206 -1.12 -18.36 12.29
C GLY A 206 -2.46 -17.73 11.87
N GLU A 207 -2.78 -16.57 12.45
CA GLU A 207 -3.96 -15.75 12.09
C GLU A 207 -3.99 -15.38 10.59
N VAL A 208 -2.83 -15.20 9.95
CA VAL A 208 -2.76 -14.84 8.53
C VAL A 208 -3.29 -15.94 7.64
N MET A 209 -3.03 -17.21 8.00
CA MET A 209 -3.54 -18.38 7.26
C MET A 209 -5.06 -18.47 7.39
N GLU A 210 -5.59 -18.24 8.60
CA GLU A 210 -7.03 -18.25 8.86
C GLU A 210 -7.75 -17.13 8.08
N ASP A 211 -7.16 -15.93 8.05
CA ASP A 211 -7.70 -14.79 7.32
C ASP A 211 -7.71 -14.98 5.79
N CYS A 212 -6.82 -15.82 5.22
CA CYS A 212 -6.77 -16.10 3.78
C CYS A 212 -7.85 -17.09 3.30
N GLY A 213 -8.60 -17.73 4.22
CA GLY A 213 -9.64 -18.69 3.89
C GLY A 213 -9.16 -19.75 2.88
N HIS A 214 -10.03 -20.22 2.01
CA HIS A 214 -9.70 -21.29 1.04
C HIS A 214 -8.80 -20.82 -0.12
N SER A 215 -8.60 -19.51 -0.28
CA SER A 215 -7.74 -18.95 -1.35
C SER A 215 -6.25 -19.22 -1.13
N GLY A 216 -5.84 -19.46 0.12
CA GLY A 216 -4.46 -19.76 0.49
C GLY A 216 -4.04 -21.23 0.32
N VAL A 217 -5.00 -22.15 0.10
CA VAL A 217 -4.76 -23.60 0.11
C VAL A 217 -3.67 -24.03 -0.88
N LEU A 218 -3.71 -23.53 -2.11
CA LEU A 218 -2.73 -23.91 -3.14
C LEU A 218 -1.31 -23.54 -2.72
N ALA A 219 -1.11 -22.31 -2.25
CA ALA A 219 0.20 -21.85 -1.80
C ALA A 219 0.68 -22.54 -0.52
N ALA A 220 -0.26 -22.96 0.34
CA ALA A 220 0.06 -23.77 1.52
C ALA A 220 0.53 -25.19 1.14
N LEU A 221 -0.10 -25.81 0.14
CA LEU A 221 0.34 -27.11 -0.41
C LEU A 221 1.71 -27.00 -1.08
N ASP A 222 1.93 -25.96 -1.90
CA ASP A 222 3.23 -25.69 -2.54
C ASP A 222 4.35 -25.54 -1.46
N PHE A 223 4.06 -24.87 -0.35
CA PHE A 223 4.99 -24.74 0.78
C PHE A 223 5.27 -26.07 1.44
N MET A 224 4.26 -26.90 1.69
CA MET A 224 4.44 -28.22 2.31
C MET A 224 5.26 -29.14 1.41
N GLU A 225 5.04 -29.11 0.10
CA GLU A 225 5.81 -29.88 -0.89
C GLU A 225 7.27 -29.39 -0.94
N ALA A 226 7.50 -28.08 -1.05
CA ALA A 226 8.84 -27.49 -1.10
C ALA A 226 9.67 -27.81 0.16
N THR A 227 9.03 -27.92 1.32
CA THR A 227 9.68 -28.19 2.61
C THR A 227 9.65 -29.67 3.02
N ALA A 228 9.14 -30.57 2.18
CA ALA A 228 9.03 -32.00 2.49
C ALA A 228 10.39 -32.75 2.49
N ASP A 229 11.39 -32.23 1.78
CA ASP A 229 12.74 -32.84 1.75
C ASP A 229 13.38 -32.77 3.13
N PRO A 230 13.79 -33.92 3.73
CA PRO A 230 14.52 -33.96 5.01
C PRO A 230 15.83 -33.16 5.01
N ASN A 231 16.39 -32.92 3.82
CA ASN A 231 17.60 -32.09 3.62
C ASN A 231 17.30 -30.64 3.28
N PHE A 232 16.03 -30.26 3.28
CA PHE A 232 15.64 -28.88 3.00
C PHE A 232 16.34 -27.92 3.98
N LYS A 233 17.04 -26.94 3.44
CA LYS A 233 17.66 -25.86 4.19
C LYS A 233 17.16 -24.54 3.61
N PRO A 234 16.64 -23.63 4.44
CA PRO A 234 16.30 -22.29 4.00
C PRO A 234 17.54 -21.62 3.37
N ALA A 235 17.32 -20.72 2.44
CA ALA A 235 18.40 -19.98 1.76
C ALA A 235 19.22 -19.13 2.74
N ASP A 236 18.61 -18.63 3.81
CA ASP A 236 19.31 -17.94 4.90
C ASP A 236 19.10 -18.64 6.26
N PRO A 237 19.98 -19.59 6.63
CA PRO A 237 19.87 -20.35 7.88
C PRO A 237 20.22 -19.54 9.14
N VAL A 238 20.76 -18.34 9.02
CA VAL A 238 21.21 -17.53 10.17
C VAL A 238 20.02 -16.90 10.90
N GLU A 239 18.99 -16.51 10.17
CA GLU A 239 17.80 -15.85 10.72
C GLU A 239 16.61 -16.82 10.93
N PHE A 240 16.65 -18.02 10.37
CA PHE A 240 15.54 -18.98 10.37
C PHE A 240 15.93 -20.32 11.01
N SER A 241 15.50 -20.53 12.25
CA SER A 241 15.83 -21.77 12.97
C SER A 241 14.98 -22.97 12.49
N PRO A 242 15.52 -24.20 12.57
CA PRO A 242 14.73 -25.41 12.28
C PRO A 242 13.45 -25.53 13.10
N GLU A 243 13.46 -25.03 14.34
CA GLU A 243 12.27 -25.00 15.20
C GLU A 243 11.18 -24.06 14.67
N GLN A 244 11.57 -22.94 14.07
CA GLN A 244 10.63 -22.02 13.42
C GLN A 244 10.00 -22.66 12.18
N LEU A 245 10.79 -23.36 11.36
CA LEU A 245 10.27 -24.10 10.20
C LEU A 245 9.23 -25.14 10.63
N GLU A 246 9.54 -25.94 11.66
CA GLU A 246 8.59 -26.94 12.16
C GLU A 246 7.30 -26.31 12.69
N LYS A 247 7.38 -25.18 13.38
CA LYS A 247 6.18 -24.43 13.83
C LYS A 247 5.34 -23.96 12.66
N ILE A 248 5.97 -23.44 11.60
CA ILE A 248 5.25 -22.98 10.40
C ILE A 248 4.62 -24.18 9.68
N ARG A 249 5.34 -25.29 9.53
CA ARG A 249 4.82 -26.53 8.93
C ARG A 249 3.62 -27.08 9.71
N ALA A 250 3.72 -27.14 11.02
CA ALA A 250 2.61 -27.59 11.87
C ALA A 250 1.39 -26.67 11.76
N ALA A 251 1.59 -25.35 11.74
CA ALA A 251 0.51 -24.40 11.54
C ALA A 251 -0.12 -24.54 10.14
N THR A 252 0.69 -24.75 9.11
CA THR A 252 0.23 -24.96 7.73
C THR A 252 -0.55 -26.26 7.60
N HIS A 253 -0.09 -27.35 8.23
CA HIS A 253 -0.82 -28.62 8.25
C HIS A 253 -2.19 -28.47 8.90
N ASN A 254 -2.26 -27.85 10.09
CA ASN A 254 -3.53 -27.59 10.78
C ASN A 254 -4.49 -26.73 9.97
N TYR A 255 -3.96 -25.76 9.22
CA TYR A 255 -4.76 -24.95 8.30
C TYR A 255 -5.34 -25.80 7.15
N LEU A 256 -4.52 -26.66 6.51
CA LEU A 256 -4.95 -27.54 5.42
C LEU A 256 -6.00 -28.57 5.87
N ASP A 257 -5.82 -29.19 7.07
CA ASP A 257 -6.80 -30.09 7.67
C ASP A 257 -8.15 -29.41 7.90
N ARG A 258 -8.11 -28.19 8.45
CA ARG A 258 -9.32 -27.40 8.68
C ARG A 258 -10.01 -27.05 7.37
N ALA A 259 -9.24 -26.57 6.38
CA ALA A 259 -9.77 -26.24 5.06
C ALA A 259 -10.39 -27.47 4.36
N ALA A 260 -9.77 -28.65 4.48
CA ALA A 260 -10.31 -29.89 3.95
C ALA A 260 -11.67 -30.24 4.58
N LYS A 261 -11.76 -30.16 5.91
CA LYS A 261 -13.01 -30.41 6.64
C LYS A 261 -14.11 -29.42 6.25
N GLU A 262 -13.82 -28.12 6.25
CA GLU A 262 -14.78 -27.09 5.87
C GLU A 262 -15.28 -27.27 4.43
N LEU A 263 -14.38 -27.55 3.47
CA LEU A 263 -14.72 -27.82 2.07
C LEU A 263 -15.47 -29.15 1.89
N GLY A 264 -15.25 -30.13 2.78
CA GLY A 264 -16.00 -31.38 2.82
C GLY A 264 -17.46 -31.18 3.22
N GLU A 265 -17.71 -30.33 4.21
CA GLU A 265 -19.03 -30.01 4.75
C GLU A 265 -19.83 -29.01 3.88
N MET A 266 -19.18 -28.29 2.96
CA MET A 266 -19.84 -27.30 2.09
C MET A 266 -20.85 -27.95 1.13
N LYS A 267 -22.02 -27.33 1.02
CA LYS A 267 -23.05 -27.74 0.06
C LYS A 267 -22.66 -27.34 -1.34
N TRP A 268 -23.18 -28.07 -2.34
CA TRP A 268 -22.81 -27.88 -3.75
C TRP A 268 -22.98 -26.45 -4.28
N TYR A 269 -23.96 -25.69 -3.77
CA TYR A 269 -24.26 -24.32 -4.18
C TYR A 269 -23.38 -23.25 -3.46
N GLU A 270 -22.60 -23.64 -2.46
CA GLU A 270 -21.67 -22.78 -1.74
C GLU A 270 -20.30 -22.77 -2.40
N HIS A 271 -20.03 -23.72 -3.30
CA HIS A 271 -18.78 -23.81 -4.02
C HIS A 271 -18.66 -22.73 -5.09
N ASN A 272 -17.50 -22.10 -5.15
CA ASN A 272 -17.05 -21.24 -6.24
C ASN A 272 -15.79 -21.84 -6.89
N LEU A 273 -15.25 -21.16 -7.91
CA LEU A 273 -14.08 -21.66 -8.64
C LEU A 273 -12.86 -21.86 -7.74
N VAL A 274 -12.67 -20.99 -6.73
CA VAL A 274 -11.55 -21.07 -5.78
C VAL A 274 -11.72 -22.29 -4.87
N THR A 275 -12.89 -22.44 -4.26
CA THR A 275 -13.17 -23.57 -3.35
C THR A 275 -13.14 -24.91 -4.07
N LEU A 276 -13.58 -24.99 -5.33
CA LEU A 276 -13.48 -26.22 -6.13
C LEU A 276 -12.03 -26.61 -6.44
N ARG A 277 -11.20 -25.63 -6.79
CA ARG A 277 -9.76 -25.86 -7.01
C ARG A 277 -9.05 -26.28 -5.73
N ALA A 278 -9.34 -25.60 -4.62
CA ALA A 278 -8.78 -25.92 -3.31
C ALA A 278 -9.16 -27.35 -2.89
N LYS A 279 -10.44 -27.74 -3.03
CA LYS A 279 -10.93 -29.08 -2.71
C LYS A 279 -10.26 -30.17 -3.55
N ALA A 280 -10.10 -29.94 -4.86
CA ALA A 280 -9.40 -30.87 -5.73
C ALA A 280 -7.94 -31.05 -5.32
N ALA A 281 -7.22 -29.96 -5.09
CA ALA A 281 -5.81 -29.97 -4.69
C ALA A 281 -5.60 -30.65 -3.34
N LEU A 282 -6.46 -30.39 -2.34
CA LEU A 282 -6.40 -31.06 -1.04
C LEU A 282 -6.59 -32.57 -1.14
N ARG A 283 -7.56 -33.00 -1.96
CA ARG A 283 -7.79 -34.43 -2.19
C ARG A 283 -6.60 -35.10 -2.88
N ASP A 284 -6.01 -34.45 -3.88
CA ASP A 284 -4.82 -34.95 -4.59
C ASP A 284 -3.60 -35.02 -3.67
N ALA A 285 -3.52 -34.16 -2.66
CA ALA A 285 -2.47 -34.14 -1.62
C ALA A 285 -2.76 -35.09 -0.41
N GLY A 286 -3.91 -35.82 -0.43
CA GLY A 286 -4.26 -36.79 0.62
C GLY A 286 -4.94 -36.21 1.86
N TYR A 287 -5.39 -34.94 1.82
CA TYR A 287 -6.23 -34.36 2.86
C TYR A 287 -7.70 -34.71 2.57
N GLU A 288 -8.23 -35.65 3.36
CA GLU A 288 -9.63 -36.06 3.29
C GLU A 288 -10.47 -35.26 4.29
N GLY A 289 -11.52 -34.57 3.81
CA GLY A 289 -12.51 -33.84 4.61
C GLY A 289 -13.77 -34.64 4.88
#